data_1aa5237ab711267bcf971aa42ca114d7
#
_entry.id   1aa5237ab711267bcf971aa42ca114d7
#
_cell.length_a   1.000
_cell.length_b   1.000
_cell.length_c   1.000
_cell.angle_alpha   90.00
_cell.angle_beta   90.00
_cell.angle_gamma   90.00
#
_symmetry.space_group_name_H-M   'P 1'
#
loop_
_entity.id
_entity.type
_entity.pdbx_description
1 polymer ?
#
loop_
_entity_poly.entity_id
_entity_poly.type
_entity_poly.pdbx_seq_one_letter_code
_entity_poly.pdbx_strand_id
1 'polypeptide(L)'
;GVTGYTLSFIFALHGAPDLALTQLLTETIVMVLFMLVLRRMPASTEWKQDPKMGRLRAWLSVGTGLTVTVVAMFAINARQSKPISEFMPDLAKEIGHGANTVNVLLVDLRAWDTFGEITVIIIAALGVASLIYRTQSFARASRRPTLQVTGRRWLAAGVESEQALNRSLMIDVSTRVLFPSMVAISFYFFFAGHNAPGGGFAGGLVAALALILRYLAGGRAELDETLPIDAGRTMGTGLFLSAVAVVAPMFFGHPPLTSGYTSPEIPLIGAVSLPSALVFDAGVYLIVIGLTLYILSSLGAKLDEEEDMRKQRARDRARSLARQQRQRTAKQKAQRAQRKEKKQATTASTAATTGKEK
;
A
#
# COMPACT_ATOMS: atom_id res chain seq x y z
N GLY A 1 -15.87 -4.54 0.09
CA GLY A 1 -16.22 -3.31 0.80
C GLY A 1 -17.45 -3.49 1.67
N VAL A 2 -18.64 -3.56 1.07
CA VAL A 2 -19.91 -3.61 1.83
C VAL A 2 -19.92 -4.76 2.86
N THR A 3 -19.54 -5.95 2.47
CA THR A 3 -19.52 -7.13 3.36
C THR A 3 -18.60 -6.93 4.56
N GLY A 4 -17.40 -6.40 4.34
CA GLY A 4 -16.42 -6.19 5.42
C GLY A 4 -16.87 -5.12 6.41
N TYR A 5 -17.42 -4.00 5.95
CA TYR A 5 -18.00 -2.98 6.84
C TYR A 5 -19.23 -3.49 7.60
N THR A 6 -20.07 -4.31 6.97
CA THR A 6 -21.20 -4.95 7.65
C THR A 6 -20.73 -5.89 8.76
N LEU A 7 -19.67 -6.68 8.51
CA LEU A 7 -19.06 -7.53 9.55
C LEU A 7 -18.49 -6.70 10.71
N SER A 8 -17.79 -5.60 10.41
CA SER A 8 -17.30 -4.69 11.44
C SER A 8 -18.42 -4.16 12.32
N PHE A 9 -19.54 -3.77 11.71
CA PHE A 9 -20.72 -3.31 12.43
C PHE A 9 -21.35 -4.43 13.30
N ILE A 10 -21.43 -5.64 12.78
CA ILE A 10 -21.92 -6.81 13.53
C ILE A 10 -21.01 -7.07 14.75
N PHE A 11 -19.69 -7.04 14.59
CA PHE A 11 -18.75 -7.21 15.71
C PHE A 11 -18.92 -6.12 16.77
N ALA A 12 -19.13 -4.86 16.37
CA ALA A 12 -19.39 -3.76 17.29
C ALA A 12 -20.66 -3.99 18.12
N LEU A 13 -21.76 -4.42 17.45
CA LEU A 13 -23.04 -4.71 18.11
C LEU A 13 -22.97 -5.92 19.08
N HIS A 14 -22.07 -6.88 18.82
CA HIS A 14 -21.86 -8.04 19.69
C HIS A 14 -20.83 -7.79 20.81
N GLY A 15 -20.39 -6.54 21.00
CA GLY A 15 -19.46 -6.19 22.08
C GLY A 15 -18.03 -6.67 21.83
N ALA A 16 -17.62 -6.81 20.58
CA ALA A 16 -16.26 -7.16 20.16
C ALA A 16 -15.55 -5.98 19.48
N PRO A 17 -15.17 -4.92 20.23
CA PRO A 17 -14.67 -3.66 19.66
C PRO A 17 -13.34 -3.82 18.95
N ASP A 18 -12.45 -4.71 19.41
CA ASP A 18 -11.18 -4.98 18.73
C ASP A 18 -11.37 -5.59 17.34
N LEU A 19 -12.26 -6.59 17.24
CA LEU A 19 -12.58 -7.21 15.95
C LEU A 19 -13.27 -6.21 15.02
N ALA A 20 -14.14 -5.36 15.55
CA ALA A 20 -14.79 -4.31 14.79
C ALA A 20 -13.77 -3.31 14.24
N LEU A 21 -12.84 -2.85 15.09
CA LEU A 21 -11.80 -1.90 14.73
C LEU A 21 -10.84 -2.46 13.67
N THR A 22 -10.31 -3.66 13.90
CA THR A 22 -9.36 -4.30 12.99
C THR A 22 -10.02 -4.63 11.65
N GLN A 23 -11.26 -5.11 11.65
CA GLN A 23 -12.02 -5.37 10.43
C GLN A 23 -12.26 -4.08 9.61
N LEU A 24 -12.63 -2.98 10.27
CA LEU A 24 -12.85 -1.69 9.63
C LEU A 24 -11.56 -1.14 8.99
N LEU A 25 -10.46 -1.20 9.73
CA LEU A 25 -9.15 -0.73 9.26
C LEU A 25 -8.64 -1.59 8.10
N THR A 26 -8.70 -2.90 8.23
CA THR A 26 -8.27 -3.84 7.17
C THR A 26 -9.10 -3.67 5.91
N GLU A 27 -10.42 -3.59 6.02
CA GLU A 27 -11.29 -3.38 4.86
C GLU A 27 -11.00 -2.05 4.16
N THR A 28 -10.74 -0.99 4.93
CA THR A 28 -10.37 0.32 4.38
C THR A 28 -9.06 0.25 3.62
N ILE A 29 -8.02 -0.39 4.18
CA ILE A 29 -6.73 -0.57 3.51
C ILE A 29 -6.89 -1.38 2.22
N VAL A 30 -7.56 -2.53 2.29
CA VAL A 30 -7.80 -3.40 1.13
C VAL A 30 -8.59 -2.66 0.05
N MET A 31 -9.62 -1.91 0.43
CA MET A 31 -10.42 -1.12 -0.52
C MET A 31 -9.58 -0.05 -1.22
N VAL A 32 -8.76 0.69 -0.49
CA VAL A 32 -7.88 1.72 -1.07
C VAL A 32 -6.84 1.09 -1.99
N LEU A 33 -6.16 0.03 -1.55
CA LEU A 33 -5.18 -0.69 -2.38
C LEU A 33 -5.82 -1.27 -3.63
N PHE A 34 -7.02 -1.85 -3.51
CA PHE A 34 -7.75 -2.40 -4.64
C PHE A 34 -8.17 -1.30 -5.64
N MET A 35 -8.62 -0.14 -5.15
CA MET A 35 -8.91 1.02 -6.00
C MET A 35 -7.67 1.51 -6.76
N LEU A 36 -6.50 1.52 -6.11
CA LEU A 36 -5.23 1.87 -6.76
C LEU A 36 -4.87 0.90 -7.89
N VAL A 37 -5.12 -0.40 -7.69
CA VAL A 37 -4.89 -1.44 -8.71
C VAL A 37 -5.92 -1.33 -9.84
N LEU A 38 -7.23 -1.23 -9.51
CA LEU A 38 -8.31 -1.13 -10.50
C LEU A 38 -8.18 0.09 -11.40
N ARG A 39 -7.72 1.22 -10.90
CA ARG A 39 -7.49 2.43 -11.70
C ARG A 39 -6.60 2.19 -12.92
N ARG A 40 -5.88 1.06 -12.96
CA ARG A 40 -4.93 0.70 -14.02
C ARG A 40 -5.40 -0.38 -14.95
N MET A 41 -6.49 -1.07 -14.59
CA MET A 41 -7.05 -2.08 -15.46
C MET A 41 -7.67 -1.42 -16.72
N PRO A 42 -7.52 -2.03 -17.90
CA PRO A 42 -8.15 -1.51 -19.11
C PRO A 42 -9.67 -1.52 -18.94
N ALA A 43 -10.31 -0.41 -19.33
CA ALA A 43 -11.76 -0.20 -19.15
C ALA A 43 -12.62 -1.16 -19.99
N SER A 44 -12.06 -1.82 -20.98
CA SER A 44 -12.77 -2.77 -21.85
C SER A 44 -11.98 -4.06 -21.98
N THR A 45 -12.49 -5.12 -21.39
CA THR A 45 -12.15 -6.49 -21.73
C THR A 45 -13.27 -7.05 -22.57
N GLU A 46 -13.01 -7.28 -23.86
CA GLU A 46 -13.96 -7.98 -24.74
C GLU A 46 -14.01 -9.48 -24.37
N TRP A 47 -14.59 -9.78 -23.23
CA TRP A 47 -14.92 -11.16 -22.90
C TRP A 47 -16.28 -11.49 -23.51
N LYS A 48 -16.25 -12.17 -24.64
CA LYS A 48 -17.45 -12.86 -25.16
C LYS A 48 -17.85 -13.94 -24.17
N GLN A 49 -18.78 -13.63 -23.28
CA GLN A 49 -19.32 -14.62 -22.36
C GLN A 49 -20.34 -15.48 -23.10
N ASP A 50 -20.10 -16.79 -23.13
CA ASP A 50 -21.11 -17.75 -23.57
C ASP A 50 -22.27 -17.72 -22.53
N PRO A 51 -23.53 -17.41 -22.96
CA PRO A 51 -24.67 -17.33 -22.06
C PRO A 51 -24.99 -18.65 -21.34
N LYS A 52 -24.60 -19.81 -21.91
CA LYS A 52 -24.73 -21.11 -21.24
C LYS A 52 -23.78 -21.24 -20.04
N MET A 53 -22.54 -20.78 -20.18
CA MET A 53 -21.58 -20.73 -19.09
C MET A 53 -21.99 -19.72 -17.99
N GLY A 54 -22.63 -18.62 -18.34
CA GLY A 54 -23.15 -17.66 -17.36
C GLY A 54 -24.21 -18.29 -16.45
N ARG A 55 -25.14 -19.04 -17.01
CA ARG A 55 -26.17 -19.75 -16.24
C ARG A 55 -25.59 -20.84 -15.34
N LEU A 56 -24.63 -21.64 -15.86
CA LEU A 56 -23.94 -22.66 -15.05
C LEU A 56 -23.22 -22.04 -13.84
N ARG A 57 -22.50 -20.95 -14.06
CA ARG A 57 -21.83 -20.21 -12.97
C ARG A 57 -22.81 -19.68 -11.93
N ALA A 58 -23.95 -19.14 -12.36
CA ALA A 58 -25.01 -18.67 -11.47
C ALA A 58 -25.53 -19.80 -10.60
N TRP A 59 -25.87 -20.96 -11.19
CA TRP A 59 -26.34 -22.13 -10.44
C TRP A 59 -25.30 -22.68 -9.47
N LEU A 60 -24.02 -22.74 -9.88
CA LEU A 60 -22.92 -23.13 -9.00
C LEU A 60 -22.76 -22.16 -7.83
N SER A 61 -22.84 -20.85 -8.08
CA SER A 61 -22.72 -19.83 -7.02
C SER A 61 -23.87 -19.92 -6.02
N VAL A 62 -25.09 -20.05 -6.49
CA VAL A 62 -26.27 -20.21 -5.63
C VAL A 62 -26.21 -21.53 -4.85
N GLY A 63 -25.85 -22.63 -5.51
CA GLY A 63 -25.67 -23.94 -4.86
C GLY A 63 -24.63 -23.93 -3.77
N THR A 64 -23.44 -23.36 -4.07
CA THR A 64 -22.36 -23.23 -3.06
C THR A 64 -22.80 -22.34 -1.90
N GLY A 65 -23.42 -21.18 -2.16
CA GLY A 65 -23.91 -20.28 -1.13
C GLY A 65 -24.95 -20.96 -0.22
N LEU A 66 -25.92 -21.71 -0.80
CA LEU A 66 -26.91 -22.44 -0.04
C LEU A 66 -26.23 -23.54 0.83
N THR A 67 -25.31 -24.30 0.25
CA THR A 67 -24.59 -25.36 0.98
C THR A 67 -23.86 -24.79 2.18
N VAL A 68 -23.08 -23.70 2.00
CA VAL A 68 -22.37 -23.04 3.09
C VAL A 68 -23.33 -22.55 4.18
N THR A 69 -24.46 -21.95 3.77
CA THR A 69 -25.47 -21.46 4.72
C THR A 69 -26.07 -22.59 5.54
N VAL A 70 -26.44 -23.71 4.88
CA VAL A 70 -27.03 -24.89 5.56
C VAL A 70 -25.97 -25.48 6.53
N VAL A 71 -24.73 -25.68 6.10
CA VAL A 71 -23.66 -26.20 6.97
C VAL A 71 -23.43 -25.27 8.16
N ALA A 72 -23.42 -23.95 7.97
CA ALA A 72 -23.27 -22.98 9.03
C ALA A 72 -24.43 -23.05 10.04
N MET A 73 -25.67 -23.18 9.56
CA MET A 73 -26.84 -23.35 10.43
C MET A 73 -26.79 -24.64 11.27
N PHE A 74 -26.34 -25.74 10.67
CA PHE A 74 -26.13 -26.99 11.41
C PHE A 74 -24.99 -26.84 12.45
N ALA A 75 -23.88 -26.20 12.10
CA ALA A 75 -22.76 -25.98 13.00
C ALA A 75 -23.14 -25.13 14.22
N ILE A 76 -23.97 -24.08 14.03
CA ILE A 76 -24.46 -23.24 15.13
C ILE A 76 -25.35 -24.04 16.08
N ASN A 77 -26.24 -24.89 15.55
CA ASN A 77 -27.17 -25.69 16.35
C ASN A 77 -26.53 -26.96 16.96
N ALA A 78 -25.38 -27.40 16.49
CA ALA A 78 -24.69 -28.59 16.98
C ALA A 78 -23.91 -28.39 18.28
N ARG A 79 -23.84 -27.16 18.81
CA ARG A 79 -23.14 -26.87 20.07
C ARG A 79 -23.89 -27.46 21.26
N GLN A 80 -23.31 -28.52 21.87
CA GLN A 80 -23.87 -29.19 23.03
C GLN A 80 -23.09 -28.91 24.34
N SER A 81 -21.90 -28.33 24.25
CA SER A 81 -21.04 -28.00 25.37
C SER A 81 -20.88 -26.51 25.58
N LYS A 82 -20.61 -26.11 26.81
CA LYS A 82 -20.26 -24.68 27.08
C LYS A 82 -19.02 -24.28 26.30
N PRO A 83 -19.03 -23.13 25.65
CA PRO A 83 -17.88 -22.66 24.89
C PRO A 83 -16.72 -22.32 25.82
N ILE A 84 -15.50 -22.67 25.42
CA ILE A 84 -14.27 -22.34 26.14
C ILE A 84 -14.12 -20.81 26.29
N SER A 85 -14.72 -20.05 25.41
CA SER A 85 -14.68 -18.58 25.42
C SER A 85 -15.26 -17.95 26.70
N GLU A 86 -16.08 -18.68 27.48
CA GLU A 86 -16.59 -18.20 28.76
C GLU A 86 -15.47 -18.01 29.81
N PHE A 87 -14.38 -18.78 29.70
CA PHE A 87 -13.23 -18.71 30.63
C PHE A 87 -12.15 -17.73 30.16
N MET A 88 -12.16 -17.30 28.91
CA MET A 88 -11.11 -16.46 28.32
C MET A 88 -10.97 -15.07 28.98
N PRO A 89 -12.05 -14.35 29.33
CA PRO A 89 -11.94 -13.07 30.02
C PRO A 89 -11.26 -13.17 31.39
N ASP A 90 -11.58 -14.20 32.16
CA ASP A 90 -10.98 -14.42 33.48
C ASP A 90 -9.49 -14.78 33.36
N LEU A 91 -9.14 -15.67 32.42
CA LEU A 91 -7.73 -16.00 32.12
C LEU A 91 -6.94 -14.76 31.67
N ALA A 92 -7.52 -13.92 30.80
CA ALA A 92 -6.84 -12.72 30.37
C ALA A 92 -6.58 -11.74 31.53
N LYS A 93 -7.50 -11.66 32.48
CA LYS A 93 -7.40 -10.76 33.62
C LYS A 93 -6.50 -11.32 34.71
N GLU A 94 -6.62 -12.61 35.05
CA GLU A 94 -5.89 -13.24 36.16
C GLU A 94 -4.44 -13.60 35.77
N ILE A 95 -4.24 -14.15 34.58
CA ILE A 95 -2.94 -14.63 34.12
C ILE A 95 -2.27 -13.55 33.24
N GLY A 96 -3.02 -12.97 32.30
CA GLY A 96 -2.52 -11.99 31.37
C GLY A 96 -2.49 -10.56 31.91
N HIS A 97 -3.01 -10.32 33.12
CA HIS A 97 -3.05 -9.00 33.79
C HIS A 97 -3.56 -7.85 32.90
N GLY A 98 -4.39 -8.16 31.88
CA GLY A 98 -4.95 -7.19 30.95
C GLY A 98 -6.48 -7.25 30.88
N ALA A 99 -7.10 -6.11 30.66
CA ALA A 99 -8.56 -6.00 30.53
C ALA A 99 -9.05 -6.31 29.10
N ASN A 100 -8.17 -6.21 28.11
CA ASN A 100 -8.49 -6.53 26.72
C ASN A 100 -8.25 -8.02 26.42
N THR A 101 -9.30 -8.81 26.55
CA THR A 101 -9.24 -10.27 26.33
C THR A 101 -8.69 -10.65 24.98
N VAL A 102 -9.07 -9.94 23.90
CA VAL A 102 -8.66 -10.28 22.52
C VAL A 102 -7.16 -10.08 22.36
N ASN A 103 -6.65 -8.90 22.70
CA ASN A 103 -5.22 -8.62 22.54
C ASN A 103 -4.37 -9.51 23.45
N VAL A 104 -4.75 -9.68 24.73
CA VAL A 104 -4.03 -10.56 25.67
C VAL A 104 -3.96 -12.00 25.17
N LEU A 105 -5.03 -12.53 24.59
CA LEU A 105 -5.00 -13.85 23.97
C LEU A 105 -4.02 -13.91 22.81
N LEU A 106 -4.00 -12.90 21.94
CA LEU A 106 -3.20 -12.88 20.72
C LEU A 106 -1.70 -12.67 20.98
N VAL A 107 -1.33 -11.89 22.00
CA VAL A 107 0.07 -11.50 22.23
C VAL A 107 0.71 -12.16 23.44
N ASP A 108 -0.09 -12.82 24.29
CA ASP A 108 0.37 -13.48 25.53
C ASP A 108 -0.05 -14.95 25.59
N LEU A 109 -1.30 -15.23 25.93
CA LEU A 109 -1.76 -16.61 26.20
C LEU A 109 -1.71 -17.54 24.99
N ARG A 110 -1.94 -17.03 23.78
CA ARG A 110 -1.91 -17.75 22.49
C ARG A 110 -1.02 -17.07 21.45
N ALA A 111 -0.01 -16.36 21.89
CA ALA A 111 0.89 -15.60 21.01
C ALA A 111 1.58 -16.49 19.95
N TRP A 112 1.61 -17.81 20.13
CA TRP A 112 2.11 -18.74 19.13
C TRP A 112 1.30 -18.72 17.84
N ASP A 113 -0.02 -18.53 17.91
CA ASP A 113 -0.89 -18.41 16.75
C ASP A 113 -0.50 -17.13 15.94
N THR A 114 -0.38 -16.00 16.64
CA THR A 114 0.03 -14.73 16.04
C THR A 114 1.44 -14.77 15.47
N PHE A 115 2.37 -15.47 16.14
CA PHE A 115 3.71 -15.68 15.60
C PHE A 115 3.70 -16.44 14.27
N GLY A 116 2.82 -17.45 14.16
CA GLY A 116 2.57 -18.16 12.90
C GLY A 116 2.00 -17.23 11.82
N GLU A 117 1.01 -16.42 12.16
CA GLU A 117 0.37 -15.46 11.23
C GLU A 117 1.35 -14.45 10.68
N ILE A 118 2.14 -13.78 11.53
CA ILE A 118 3.13 -12.79 11.08
C ILE A 118 4.24 -13.44 10.24
N THR A 119 4.60 -14.69 10.52
CA THR A 119 5.56 -15.45 9.71
C THR A 119 5.00 -15.72 8.31
N VAL A 120 3.74 -16.13 8.20
CA VAL A 120 3.07 -16.33 6.91
C VAL A 120 3.01 -15.00 6.09
N ILE A 121 2.71 -13.90 6.75
CA ILE A 121 2.72 -12.57 6.11
C ILE A 121 4.09 -12.25 5.50
N ILE A 122 5.16 -12.51 6.24
CA ILE A 122 6.54 -12.26 5.76
C ILE A 122 6.90 -13.20 4.61
N ILE A 123 6.53 -14.49 4.69
CA ILE A 123 6.75 -15.45 3.61
C ILE A 123 6.00 -15.00 2.34
N ALA A 124 4.76 -14.56 2.48
CA ALA A 124 3.99 -14.03 1.35
C ALA A 124 4.66 -12.79 0.74
N ALA A 125 5.14 -11.85 1.56
CA ALA A 125 5.88 -10.67 1.11
C ALA A 125 7.17 -11.07 0.37
N LEU A 126 7.93 -12.03 0.88
CA LEU A 126 9.13 -12.56 0.21
C LEU A 126 8.79 -13.27 -1.11
N GLY A 127 7.68 -14.01 -1.16
CA GLY A 127 7.18 -14.62 -2.39
C GLY A 127 6.89 -13.58 -3.47
N VAL A 128 6.16 -12.52 -3.13
CA VAL A 128 5.90 -11.38 -4.03
C VAL A 128 7.21 -10.70 -4.41
N ALA A 129 8.13 -10.48 -3.46
CA ALA A 129 9.46 -9.94 -3.73
C ALA A 129 10.18 -10.75 -4.80
N SER A 130 10.25 -12.07 -4.64
CA SER A 130 10.96 -12.96 -5.57
C SER A 130 10.42 -12.88 -7.00
N LEU A 131 9.09 -12.74 -7.14
CA LEU A 131 8.45 -12.58 -8.46
C LEU A 131 8.80 -11.23 -9.10
N ILE A 132 8.89 -10.16 -8.31
CA ILE A 132 9.24 -8.83 -8.79
C ILE A 132 10.75 -8.76 -9.12
N TYR A 133 11.61 -9.30 -8.27
CA TYR A 133 13.06 -9.32 -8.49
C TYR A 133 13.48 -10.11 -9.73
N ARG A 134 12.74 -11.14 -10.09
CA ARG A 134 12.99 -11.92 -11.29
C ARG A 134 12.80 -11.10 -12.58
N THR A 135 11.95 -10.08 -12.52
CA THR A 135 11.64 -9.23 -13.68
C THR A 135 12.48 -7.96 -13.75
N GLN A 136 13.00 -7.48 -12.61
CA GLN A 136 13.79 -6.25 -12.58
C GLN A 136 14.81 -6.26 -11.45
N SER A 137 16.07 -5.91 -11.75
CA SER A 137 16.99 -5.47 -10.72
C SER A 137 16.39 -4.19 -10.08
N PHE A 138 16.26 -4.16 -8.77
CA PHE A 138 15.86 -2.97 -8.03
C PHE A 138 16.87 -1.85 -8.30
N ALA A 139 16.65 -1.10 -9.36
CA ALA A 139 17.31 0.17 -9.52
C ALA A 139 16.85 1.03 -8.34
N ARG A 140 17.77 1.29 -7.40
CA ARG A 140 17.60 2.34 -6.41
C ARG A 140 17.00 3.54 -7.13
N ALA A 141 15.84 4.01 -6.67
CA ALA A 141 15.25 5.22 -7.21
C ALA A 141 16.36 6.25 -7.30
N SER A 142 16.64 6.71 -8.52
CA SER A 142 17.70 7.68 -8.76
C SER A 142 17.42 8.85 -7.81
N ARG A 143 18.32 9.10 -6.85
CA ARG A 143 18.23 10.27 -6.00
C ARG A 143 18.05 11.45 -6.94
N ARG A 144 16.90 12.11 -6.88
CA ARG A 144 16.74 13.38 -7.60
C ARG A 144 17.92 14.25 -7.23
N PRO A 145 18.61 14.88 -8.22
CA PRO A 145 19.65 15.83 -7.89
C PRO A 145 19.03 16.84 -6.93
N THR A 146 19.67 17.02 -5.80
CA THR A 146 19.27 17.98 -4.78
C THR A 146 19.46 19.36 -5.41
N LEU A 147 18.41 19.88 -6.04
CA LEU A 147 18.36 21.29 -6.40
C LEU A 147 18.47 22.07 -5.10
N GLN A 148 19.58 22.75 -4.92
CA GLN A 148 19.77 23.69 -3.83
C GLN A 148 18.76 24.83 -4.00
N VAL A 149 17.57 24.65 -3.44
CA VAL A 149 16.59 25.71 -3.34
C VAL A 149 16.94 26.58 -2.15
N THR A 150 17.72 27.60 -2.41
CA THR A 150 17.90 28.76 -1.52
C THR A 150 16.58 29.52 -1.46
N GLY A 151 15.76 29.29 -0.44
CA GLY A 151 14.59 30.12 -0.18
C GLY A 151 13.43 29.38 0.47
N ARG A 152 13.10 29.80 1.67
CA ARG A 152 11.91 29.49 2.50
C ARG A 152 11.23 28.13 2.26
N ARG A 153 11.73 27.15 2.95
CA ARG A 153 11.36 25.73 2.96
C ARG A 153 10.09 25.38 3.77
N TRP A 154 9.09 26.25 3.85
CA TRP A 154 7.94 25.97 4.73
C TRP A 154 6.70 25.44 4.01
N LEU A 155 6.57 25.56 2.71
CA LEU A 155 5.31 25.23 2.02
C LEU A 155 5.40 24.36 0.78
N ALA A 156 6.53 24.16 0.16
CA ALA A 156 6.70 23.17 -0.91
C ALA A 156 8.18 23.04 -1.25
N ALA A 157 8.87 22.06 -0.71
CA ALA A 157 10.20 21.71 -1.17
C ALA A 157 10.09 21.00 -2.52
N GLY A 158 10.49 21.70 -3.59
CA GLY A 158 10.95 21.03 -4.81
C GLY A 158 9.91 20.55 -5.79
N VAL A 159 8.87 21.32 -6.07
CA VAL A 159 7.93 20.98 -7.14
C VAL A 159 7.98 22.00 -8.25
N GLU A 160 9.07 22.01 -9.01
CA GLU A 160 9.12 22.57 -10.36
C GLU A 160 8.99 21.48 -11.42
N SER A 161 8.03 20.56 -11.27
CA SER A 161 7.64 19.67 -12.35
C SER A 161 6.19 19.97 -12.72
N GLU A 162 5.81 19.78 -14.00
CA GLU A 162 4.43 19.89 -14.48
C GLU A 162 3.42 19.07 -13.64
N GLN A 163 3.90 18.12 -12.85
CA GLN A 163 3.13 17.34 -11.86
C GLN A 163 2.67 18.18 -10.67
N ALA A 164 3.34 19.28 -10.32
CA ALA A 164 2.95 20.17 -9.23
C ALA A 164 1.69 20.96 -9.53
N LEU A 165 1.48 21.30 -10.79
CA LEU A 165 0.30 22.04 -11.24
C LEU A 165 -0.99 21.21 -11.18
N ASN A 166 -0.88 19.87 -11.17
CA ASN A 166 -2.03 18.95 -11.09
C ASN A 166 -2.25 18.38 -9.67
N ARG A 167 -1.47 18.80 -8.70
CA ARG A 167 -1.63 18.36 -7.31
C ARG A 167 -2.82 19.09 -6.69
N SER A 168 -3.79 18.33 -6.18
CA SER A 168 -4.92 18.94 -5.45
C SER A 168 -4.41 19.55 -4.15
N LEU A 169 -4.46 20.88 -4.04
CA LEU A 169 -4.11 21.61 -2.80
C LEU A 169 -4.87 21.05 -1.59
N MET A 170 -6.12 20.62 -1.80
CA MET A 170 -6.97 20.05 -0.78
C MET A 170 -6.36 18.76 -0.19
N ILE A 171 -5.84 17.86 -1.04
CA ILE A 171 -5.22 16.61 -0.58
C ILE A 171 -3.93 16.92 0.19
N ASP A 172 -3.12 17.86 -0.28
CA ASP A 172 -1.87 18.23 0.39
C ASP A 172 -2.12 18.82 1.79
N VAL A 173 -3.05 19.75 1.92
CA VAL A 173 -3.43 20.34 3.21
C VAL A 173 -4.02 19.29 4.15
N SER A 174 -4.95 18.46 3.65
CA SER A 174 -5.57 17.40 4.45
C SER A 174 -4.54 16.41 4.97
N THR A 175 -3.59 16.01 4.13
CA THR A 175 -2.53 15.07 4.52
C THR A 175 -1.62 15.64 5.60
N ARG A 176 -1.30 16.93 5.55
CA ARG A 176 -0.46 17.59 6.56
C ARG A 176 -1.08 17.59 7.95
N VAL A 177 -2.42 17.67 8.03
CA VAL A 177 -3.14 17.66 9.31
C VAL A 177 -3.44 16.24 9.76
N LEU A 178 -3.91 15.38 8.84
CA LEU A 178 -4.34 14.02 9.18
C LEU A 178 -3.17 13.08 9.48
N PHE A 179 -2.05 13.21 8.75
CA PHE A 179 -0.91 12.31 8.93
C PHE A 179 -0.37 12.30 10.37
N PRO A 180 0.00 13.44 10.99
CA PRO A 180 0.50 13.43 12.35
C PRO A 180 -0.57 12.98 13.36
N SER A 181 -1.84 13.32 13.13
CA SER A 181 -2.95 12.88 14.00
C SER A 181 -3.12 11.36 13.93
N MET A 182 -3.05 10.76 12.73
CA MET A 182 -3.13 9.31 12.55
C MET A 182 -1.93 8.60 13.18
N VAL A 183 -0.73 9.15 13.07
CA VAL A 183 0.47 8.61 13.73
C VAL A 183 0.30 8.65 15.26
N ALA A 184 -0.20 9.74 15.82
CA ALA A 184 -0.49 9.84 17.26
C ALA A 184 -1.52 8.81 17.72
N ILE A 185 -2.61 8.64 16.95
CA ILE A 185 -3.65 7.62 17.21
C ILE A 185 -3.07 6.21 17.09
N SER A 186 -2.19 5.97 16.13
CA SER A 186 -1.49 4.68 15.95
C SER A 186 -0.69 4.30 17.21
N PHE A 187 0.09 5.23 17.76
CA PHE A 187 0.80 5.02 19.01
C PHE A 187 -0.14 4.84 20.19
N TYR A 188 -1.22 5.61 20.24
CA TYR A 188 -2.23 5.42 21.27
C TYR A 188 -2.80 3.99 21.25
N PHE A 189 -3.23 3.49 20.10
CA PHE A 189 -3.73 2.13 19.98
C PHE A 189 -2.68 1.07 20.34
N PHE A 190 -1.43 1.28 19.94
CA PHE A 190 -0.34 0.38 20.27
C PHE A 190 -0.20 0.22 21.79
N PHE A 191 -0.13 1.32 22.53
CA PHE A 191 0.03 1.26 23.99
C PHE A 191 -1.26 0.91 24.75
N ALA A 192 -2.41 1.24 24.20
CA ALA A 192 -3.70 0.96 24.82
C ALA A 192 -4.08 -0.53 24.74
N GLY A 193 -3.52 -1.30 23.80
CA GLY A 193 -3.96 -2.63 23.41
C GLY A 193 -4.10 -3.63 24.55
N HIS A 194 -3.31 -3.51 25.62
CA HIS A 194 -3.36 -4.43 26.74
C HIS A 194 -4.64 -4.29 27.61
N ASN A 195 -5.17 -3.08 27.71
CA ASN A 195 -6.31 -2.76 28.60
C ASN A 195 -7.53 -2.20 27.87
N ALA A 196 -7.37 -1.73 26.63
CA ALA A 196 -8.41 -1.13 25.80
C ALA A 196 -8.29 -1.65 24.36
N PRO A 197 -9.32 -1.46 23.52
CA PRO A 197 -9.24 -1.84 22.11
C PRO A 197 -8.04 -1.23 21.41
N GLY A 198 -7.20 -2.10 20.76
CA GLY A 198 -5.96 -1.66 20.13
C GLY A 198 -4.96 -2.78 19.91
N GLY A 199 -3.71 -2.52 20.30
CA GLY A 199 -2.56 -3.42 20.14
C GLY A 199 -1.72 -3.13 18.92
N GLY A 200 -0.64 -3.89 18.75
CA GLY A 200 0.33 -3.69 17.66
C GLY A 200 -0.27 -3.85 16.29
N PHE A 201 -1.19 -4.79 16.12
CA PHE A 201 -1.85 -4.99 14.84
C PHE A 201 -2.77 -3.80 14.47
N ALA A 202 -3.67 -3.39 15.37
CA ALA A 202 -4.58 -2.27 15.14
C ALA A 202 -3.81 -0.94 14.99
N GLY A 203 -2.85 -0.69 15.88
CA GLY A 203 -1.95 0.46 15.78
C GLY A 203 -1.17 0.47 14.46
N GLY A 204 -0.60 -0.68 14.08
CA GLY A 204 0.10 -0.86 12.81
C GLY A 204 -0.76 -0.58 11.59
N LEU A 205 -2.04 -0.99 11.60
CA LEU A 205 -2.99 -0.69 10.52
C LEU A 205 -3.30 0.81 10.41
N VAL A 206 -3.41 1.53 11.54
CA VAL A 206 -3.60 3.00 11.52
C VAL A 206 -2.36 3.69 10.96
N ALA A 207 -1.14 3.25 11.36
CA ALA A 207 0.09 3.74 10.76
C ALA A 207 0.14 3.45 9.26
N ALA A 208 -0.29 2.25 8.85
CA ALA A 208 -0.40 1.86 7.45
C ALA A 208 -1.32 2.80 6.65
N LEU A 209 -2.49 3.13 7.19
CA LEU A 209 -3.41 4.10 6.57
C LEU A 209 -2.79 5.49 6.46
N ALA A 210 -2.04 5.94 7.47
CA ALA A 210 -1.32 7.21 7.42
C ALA A 210 -0.28 7.22 6.28
N LEU A 211 0.48 6.13 6.11
CA LEU A 211 1.44 5.98 5.02
C LEU A 211 0.76 5.92 3.65
N ILE A 212 -0.37 5.21 3.53
CA ILE A 212 -1.17 5.17 2.31
C ILE A 212 -1.67 6.56 1.95
N LEU A 213 -2.17 7.32 2.93
CA LEU A 213 -2.61 8.70 2.73
C LEU A 213 -1.47 9.58 2.19
N ARG A 214 -0.28 9.43 2.76
CA ARG A 214 0.93 10.14 2.31
C ARG A 214 1.31 9.74 0.88
N TYR A 215 1.24 8.46 0.57
CA TYR A 215 1.47 7.94 -0.78
C TYR A 215 0.45 8.47 -1.79
N LEU A 216 -0.83 8.56 -1.43
CA LEU A 216 -1.88 9.13 -2.29
C LEU A 216 -1.65 10.62 -2.58
N ALA A 217 -1.11 11.36 -1.61
CA ALA A 217 -0.84 12.79 -1.76
C ALA A 217 0.35 13.10 -2.66
N GLY A 218 1.44 12.33 -2.57
CA GLY A 218 2.68 12.66 -3.25
C GLY A 218 3.42 11.52 -3.94
N GLY A 219 2.81 10.33 -3.97
CA GLY A 219 3.42 9.14 -4.58
C GLY A 219 4.62 8.62 -3.79
N ARG A 220 5.45 7.84 -4.47
CA ARG A 220 6.63 7.21 -3.87
C ARG A 220 7.65 8.21 -3.32
N ALA A 221 7.85 9.32 -4.02
CA ALA A 221 8.83 10.33 -3.59
C ALA A 221 8.49 10.94 -2.23
N GLU A 222 7.21 11.19 -1.98
CA GLU A 222 6.72 11.73 -0.72
C GLU A 222 6.81 10.69 0.41
N LEU A 223 6.58 9.41 0.09
CA LEU A 223 6.72 8.31 1.03
C LEU A 223 8.18 8.12 1.46
N ASP A 224 9.12 8.10 0.50
CA ASP A 224 10.55 7.94 0.74
C ASP A 224 11.14 9.13 1.54
N GLU A 225 10.59 10.35 1.35
CA GLU A 225 10.98 11.53 2.14
C GLU A 225 10.43 11.49 3.56
N THR A 226 9.20 10.97 3.73
CA THR A 226 8.53 10.90 5.03
C THR A 226 9.14 9.83 5.93
N LEU A 227 9.42 8.66 5.37
CA LEU A 227 9.91 7.50 6.10
C LEU A 227 11.01 6.81 5.28
N PRO A 228 12.27 7.27 5.38
CA PRO A 228 13.40 6.73 4.62
C PRO A 228 13.88 5.38 5.19
N ILE A 229 12.95 4.48 5.48
CA ILE A 229 13.19 3.16 6.08
C ILE A 229 12.95 2.09 5.02
N ASP A 230 13.83 1.10 4.99
CA ASP A 230 13.70 -0.07 4.12
C ASP A 230 12.61 -1.01 4.65
N ALA A 231 11.62 -1.31 3.80
CA ALA A 231 10.49 -2.15 4.16
C ALA A 231 10.92 -3.56 4.63
N GLY A 232 11.93 -4.16 3.98
CA GLY A 232 12.45 -5.46 4.34
C GLY A 232 13.14 -5.47 5.70
N ARG A 233 13.91 -4.41 5.99
CA ARG A 233 14.54 -4.24 7.31
C ARG A 233 13.51 -4.04 8.40
N THR A 234 12.46 -3.28 8.14
CA THR A 234 11.36 -3.05 9.10
C THR A 234 10.65 -4.34 9.44
N MET A 235 10.27 -5.15 8.44
CA MET A 235 9.68 -6.47 8.66
C MET A 235 10.65 -7.42 9.37
N GLY A 236 11.92 -7.44 8.97
CA GLY A 236 12.95 -8.26 9.61
C GLY A 236 13.19 -7.89 11.07
N THR A 237 13.20 -6.60 11.40
CA THR A 237 13.31 -6.11 12.78
C THR A 237 12.08 -6.50 13.60
N GLY A 238 10.89 -6.39 13.01
CA GLY A 238 9.65 -6.83 13.66
C GLY A 238 9.65 -8.32 13.97
N LEU A 239 10.04 -9.16 13.00
CA LEU A 239 10.16 -10.61 13.21
C LEU A 239 11.21 -10.95 14.28
N PHE A 240 12.34 -10.25 14.26
CA PHE A 240 13.39 -10.42 15.25
C PHE A 240 12.89 -10.10 16.67
N LEU A 241 12.19 -8.98 16.86
CA LEU A 241 11.61 -8.62 18.15
C LEU A 241 10.59 -9.65 18.63
N SER A 242 9.70 -10.12 17.74
CA SER A 242 8.75 -11.16 18.06
C SER A 242 9.46 -12.47 18.44
N ALA A 243 10.49 -12.87 17.71
CA ALA A 243 11.28 -14.06 18.00
C ALA A 243 12.04 -13.93 19.34
N VAL A 244 12.57 -12.75 19.65
CA VAL A 244 13.21 -12.48 20.95
C VAL A 244 12.19 -12.62 22.08
N ALA A 245 10.98 -12.08 21.92
CA ALA A 245 9.92 -12.22 22.92
C ALA A 245 9.51 -13.68 23.15
N VAL A 246 9.56 -14.54 22.11
CA VAL A 246 9.32 -15.98 22.21
C VAL A 246 10.41 -16.69 23.02
N VAL A 247 11.69 -16.36 22.75
CA VAL A 247 12.84 -17.13 23.25
C VAL A 247 13.35 -16.58 24.57
N ALA A 248 13.23 -15.27 24.84
CA ALA A 248 13.80 -14.63 26.02
C ALA A 248 13.41 -15.30 27.37
N PRO A 249 12.14 -15.70 27.60
CA PRO A 249 11.75 -16.36 28.86
C PRO A 249 12.52 -17.65 29.15
N MET A 250 12.94 -18.37 28.10
CA MET A 250 13.67 -19.63 28.24
C MET A 250 15.03 -19.45 28.94
N PHE A 251 15.68 -18.31 28.76
CA PHE A 251 16.94 -17.97 29.44
C PHE A 251 16.76 -17.77 30.95
N PHE A 252 15.53 -17.53 31.40
CA PHE A 252 15.15 -17.36 32.78
C PHE A 252 14.48 -18.63 33.36
N GLY A 253 14.51 -19.76 32.63
CA GLY A 253 13.94 -21.04 33.07
C GLY A 253 12.42 -21.14 32.95
N HIS A 254 11.79 -20.23 32.21
CA HIS A 254 10.36 -20.24 31.93
C HIS A 254 10.04 -20.83 30.56
N PRO A 255 8.83 -21.37 30.35
CA PRO A 255 8.38 -21.78 29.01
C PRO A 255 8.45 -20.64 27.97
N PRO A 256 8.59 -20.97 26.66
CA PRO A 256 8.51 -19.97 25.60
C PRO A 256 7.24 -19.12 25.72
N LEU A 257 7.32 -17.85 25.34
CA LEU A 257 6.19 -16.91 25.36
C LEU A 257 5.63 -16.60 26.75
N THR A 258 6.33 -16.95 27.84
CA THR A 258 5.89 -16.56 29.19
C THR A 258 6.09 -15.05 29.36
N SER A 259 5.01 -14.32 29.65
CA SER A 259 5.08 -12.88 29.88
C SER A 259 5.48 -12.55 31.32
N GLY A 260 6.37 -11.57 31.43
CA GLY A 260 6.72 -10.93 32.72
C GLY A 260 5.98 -9.58 32.82
N TYR A 261 5.61 -9.22 34.04
CA TYR A 261 4.88 -7.96 34.33
C TYR A 261 5.71 -7.10 35.26
N THR A 262 5.83 -5.84 34.89
CA THR A 262 6.49 -4.80 35.68
C THR A 262 5.58 -3.59 35.74
N SER A 263 5.46 -2.99 36.94
CA SER A 263 4.64 -1.80 37.16
C SER A 263 5.47 -0.70 37.81
N PRO A 264 6.37 -0.03 37.04
CA PRO A 264 7.13 1.09 37.56
C PRO A 264 6.20 2.27 37.90
N GLU A 265 6.42 2.90 39.04
CA GLU A 265 5.75 4.14 39.40
C GLU A 265 6.47 5.31 38.71
N ILE A 266 5.79 5.93 37.76
CA ILE A 266 6.32 7.11 37.08
C ILE A 266 5.79 8.37 37.79
N PRO A 267 6.67 9.27 38.28
CA PRO A 267 6.24 10.53 38.85
C PRO A 267 5.30 11.27 37.91
N LEU A 268 4.15 11.77 38.39
CA LEU A 268 3.09 12.46 37.66
C LEU A 268 2.09 11.58 36.88
N ILE A 269 2.45 10.34 36.52
CA ILE A 269 1.58 9.47 35.71
C ILE A 269 1.00 8.33 36.56
N GLY A 270 1.71 7.92 37.63
CA GLY A 270 1.33 6.79 38.48
C GLY A 270 1.98 5.48 38.04
N ALA A 271 1.44 4.35 38.49
CA ALA A 271 1.91 3.03 38.14
C ALA A 271 1.51 2.69 36.70
N VAL A 272 2.50 2.47 35.85
CA VAL A 272 2.30 2.05 34.45
C VAL A 272 2.61 0.57 34.33
N SER A 273 1.60 -0.25 34.01
CA SER A 273 1.78 -1.66 33.77
C SER A 273 2.46 -1.89 32.41
N LEU A 274 3.65 -2.50 32.43
CA LEU A 274 4.41 -2.83 31.23
C LEU A 274 4.58 -4.35 31.13
N PRO A 275 3.71 -5.03 30.38
CA PRO A 275 3.88 -6.45 30.09
C PRO A 275 5.03 -6.66 29.10
N SER A 276 5.81 -7.71 29.28
CA SER A 276 6.85 -8.08 28.29
C SER A 276 6.25 -8.48 26.94
N ALA A 277 4.99 -8.89 26.90
CA ALA A 277 4.19 -9.10 25.68
C ALA A 277 4.15 -7.85 24.77
N LEU A 278 4.39 -6.64 25.30
CA LEU A 278 4.50 -5.42 24.52
C LEU A 278 5.66 -5.48 23.49
N VAL A 279 6.73 -6.20 23.79
CA VAL A 279 7.86 -6.40 22.87
C VAL A 279 7.42 -7.24 21.66
N PHE A 280 6.62 -8.29 21.93
CA PHE A 280 6.02 -9.10 20.87
C PHE A 280 5.08 -8.25 20.01
N ASP A 281 4.22 -7.49 20.65
CA ASP A 281 3.26 -6.60 20.00
C ASP A 281 3.95 -5.50 19.15
N ALA A 282 5.09 -4.97 19.62
CA ALA A 282 5.94 -4.07 18.83
C ALA A 282 6.49 -4.74 17.57
N GLY A 283 6.83 -6.04 17.65
CA GLY A 283 7.20 -6.83 16.48
C GLY A 283 6.08 -6.90 15.45
N VAL A 284 4.85 -7.19 15.88
CA VAL A 284 3.66 -7.21 15.03
C VAL A 284 3.43 -5.84 14.38
N TYR A 285 3.49 -4.77 15.17
CA TYR A 285 3.35 -3.39 14.70
C TYR A 285 4.33 -3.05 13.55
N LEU A 286 5.60 -3.39 13.73
CA LEU A 286 6.63 -3.15 12.71
C LEU A 286 6.42 -4.00 11.46
N ILE A 287 5.95 -5.24 11.59
CA ILE A 287 5.67 -6.10 10.44
C ILE A 287 4.54 -5.53 9.60
N VAL A 288 3.46 -5.05 10.22
CA VAL A 288 2.33 -4.43 9.50
C VAL A 288 2.76 -3.17 8.75
N ILE A 289 3.55 -2.30 9.39
CA ILE A 289 4.13 -1.11 8.74
C ILE A 289 5.05 -1.51 7.60
N GLY A 290 5.96 -2.45 7.84
CA GLY A 290 6.92 -2.91 6.84
C GLY A 290 6.24 -3.55 5.62
N LEU A 291 5.20 -4.37 5.84
CA LEU A 291 4.38 -4.92 4.76
C LEU A 291 3.72 -3.83 3.91
N THR A 292 3.14 -2.84 4.58
CA THR A 292 2.49 -1.72 3.88
C THR A 292 3.50 -0.92 3.05
N LEU A 293 4.65 -0.57 3.63
CA LEU A 293 5.75 0.07 2.91
C LEU A 293 6.19 -0.76 1.71
N TYR A 294 6.28 -2.09 1.87
CA TYR A 294 6.65 -3.00 0.80
C TYR A 294 5.65 -2.98 -0.35
N ILE A 295 4.35 -3.05 -0.06
CA ILE A 295 3.27 -2.98 -1.07
C ILE A 295 3.30 -1.63 -1.79
N LEU A 296 3.39 -0.52 -1.06
CA LEU A 296 3.42 0.82 -1.64
C LEU A 296 4.66 1.05 -2.51
N SER A 297 5.83 0.58 -2.06
CA SER A 297 7.07 0.68 -2.83
C SER A 297 7.03 -0.15 -4.11
N SER A 298 6.45 -1.35 -4.05
CA SER A 298 6.25 -2.22 -5.21
C SER A 298 5.32 -1.61 -6.25
N LEU A 299 4.18 -1.08 -5.80
CA LEU A 299 3.23 -0.38 -6.64
C LEU A 299 3.87 0.85 -7.28
N GLY A 300 4.58 1.66 -6.49
CA GLY A 300 5.24 2.88 -6.94
C GLY A 300 6.29 2.62 -8.01
N ALA A 301 7.12 1.57 -7.84
CA ALA A 301 8.15 1.23 -8.81
C ALA A 301 7.60 0.92 -10.21
N LYS A 302 6.51 0.16 -10.28
CA LYS A 302 5.83 -0.12 -11.57
C LYS A 302 5.20 1.14 -12.18
N LEU A 303 4.76 2.06 -11.33
CA LEU A 303 4.16 3.32 -11.76
C LEU A 303 5.16 4.24 -12.43
N ASP A 304 6.31 4.41 -11.80
CA ASP A 304 7.38 5.25 -12.31
C ASP A 304 7.91 4.71 -13.65
N GLU A 305 8.06 3.37 -13.76
CA GLU A 305 8.49 2.72 -14.99
C GLU A 305 7.51 2.91 -16.16
N GLU A 306 6.21 2.74 -15.92
CA GLU A 306 5.20 2.96 -16.95
C GLU A 306 5.14 4.42 -17.41
N GLU A 307 5.30 5.35 -16.47
CA GLU A 307 5.33 6.78 -16.77
C GLU A 307 6.56 7.14 -17.60
N ASP A 308 7.73 6.62 -17.25
CA ASP A 308 8.97 6.82 -18.00
C ASP A 308 8.88 6.21 -19.39
N MET A 309 8.32 5.01 -19.53
CA MET A 309 8.07 4.41 -20.86
C MET A 309 7.08 5.25 -21.69
N ARG A 310 6.03 5.80 -21.09
CA ARG A 310 5.09 6.71 -21.78
C ARG A 310 5.78 7.98 -22.24
N LYS A 311 6.59 8.61 -21.38
CA LYS A 311 7.38 9.80 -21.72
C LYS A 311 8.37 9.49 -22.84
N GLN A 312 9.03 8.36 -22.82
CA GLN A 312 9.97 7.92 -23.85
C GLN A 312 9.25 7.70 -25.19
N ARG A 313 8.14 6.98 -25.19
CA ARG A 313 7.30 6.81 -26.40
C ARG A 313 6.79 8.13 -26.97
N ALA A 314 6.38 9.06 -26.11
CA ALA A 314 5.96 10.40 -26.54
C ALA A 314 7.11 11.20 -27.19
N ARG A 315 8.32 11.14 -26.59
CA ARG A 315 9.53 11.75 -27.15
C ARG A 315 9.92 11.15 -28.49
N ASP A 316 9.84 9.83 -28.63
CA ASP A 316 10.16 9.13 -29.88
C ASP A 316 9.15 9.46 -30.98
N ARG A 317 7.86 9.53 -30.64
CA ARG A 317 6.81 10.02 -31.58
C ARG A 317 7.05 11.47 -32.02
N ALA A 318 7.36 12.35 -31.09
CA ALA A 318 7.66 13.75 -31.39
C ALA A 318 8.90 13.87 -32.30
N ARG A 319 9.96 13.08 -32.04
CA ARG A 319 11.15 13.02 -32.88
C ARG A 319 10.85 12.49 -34.29
N SER A 320 10.05 11.45 -34.40
CA SER A 320 9.65 10.88 -35.71
C SER A 320 8.82 11.87 -36.54
N LEU A 321 7.86 12.56 -35.91
CA LEU A 321 7.07 13.61 -36.57
C LEU A 321 7.93 14.79 -37.02
N ALA A 322 8.85 15.26 -36.19
CA ALA A 322 9.78 16.32 -36.54
C ALA A 322 10.70 15.93 -37.71
N ARG A 323 11.18 14.68 -37.78
CA ARG A 323 11.94 14.14 -38.91
C ARG A 323 11.09 14.12 -40.18
N GLN A 324 9.85 13.68 -40.13
CA GLN A 324 8.93 13.65 -41.26
C GLN A 324 8.63 15.06 -41.76
N GLN A 325 8.41 16.03 -40.87
CA GLN A 325 8.18 17.42 -41.23
C GLN A 325 9.41 18.03 -41.91
N ARG A 326 10.61 17.79 -41.38
CA ARG A 326 11.87 18.25 -42.03
C ARG A 326 12.05 17.67 -43.43
N GLN A 327 11.75 16.38 -43.62
CA GLN A 327 11.81 15.72 -44.92
C GLN A 327 10.78 16.30 -45.92
N ARG A 328 9.54 16.57 -45.45
CA ARG A 328 8.49 17.21 -46.30
C ARG A 328 8.89 18.63 -46.71
N THR A 329 9.40 19.42 -45.76
CA THR A 329 9.88 20.80 -46.09
C THR A 329 11.10 20.79 -46.97
N ALA A 330 12.03 19.83 -46.83
CA ALA A 330 13.16 19.72 -47.74
C ALA A 330 12.72 19.32 -49.16
N LYS A 331 11.80 18.33 -49.31
CA LYS A 331 11.22 17.97 -50.62
C LYS A 331 10.48 19.12 -51.27
N GLN A 332 9.70 19.90 -50.52
CA GLN A 332 9.01 21.08 -51.06
C GLN A 332 9.97 22.18 -51.51
N LYS A 333 11.06 22.39 -50.74
CA LYS A 333 12.10 23.36 -51.16
C LYS A 333 12.82 22.90 -52.42
N ALA A 334 13.17 21.61 -52.53
CA ALA A 334 13.79 21.05 -53.72
C ALA A 334 12.87 21.17 -54.98
N GLN A 335 11.59 20.85 -54.84
CA GLN A 335 10.60 21.00 -55.90
C GLN A 335 10.41 22.47 -56.35
N ARG A 336 10.44 23.39 -55.37
CA ARG A 336 10.37 24.83 -55.70
C ARG A 336 11.62 25.32 -56.42
N ALA A 337 12.80 24.85 -56.05
CA ALA A 337 14.06 25.14 -56.72
C ALA A 337 14.04 24.65 -58.19
N GLN A 338 13.68 23.39 -58.40
CA GLN A 338 13.55 22.81 -59.75
C GLN A 338 12.52 23.56 -60.63
N ARG A 339 11.39 23.97 -60.06
CA ARG A 339 10.40 24.79 -60.80
C ARG A 339 10.93 26.17 -61.18
N LYS A 340 11.75 26.80 -60.30
CA LYS A 340 12.41 28.08 -60.63
C LYS A 340 13.42 27.94 -61.75
N GLU A 341 14.26 26.88 -61.69
CA GLU A 341 15.25 26.60 -62.77
C GLU A 341 14.56 26.31 -64.10
N LYS A 342 13.49 25.48 -64.12
CA LYS A 342 12.71 25.24 -65.34
C LYS A 342 12.09 26.54 -65.93
N LYS A 343 11.54 27.43 -65.07
CA LYS A 343 11.02 28.70 -65.53
C LYS A 343 12.10 29.61 -66.11
N GLN A 344 13.27 29.67 -65.49
CA GLN A 344 14.39 30.49 -65.99
C GLN A 344 14.93 29.92 -67.32
N ALA A 345 15.03 28.61 -67.46
CA ALA A 345 15.44 27.96 -68.70
C ALA A 345 14.43 28.21 -69.85
N THR A 346 13.13 28.15 -69.55
CA THR A 346 12.06 28.47 -70.52
C THR A 346 12.09 29.94 -70.98
N THR A 347 12.30 30.85 -70.06
CA THR A 347 12.39 32.31 -70.36
C THR A 347 13.65 32.62 -71.15
N ALA A 348 14.78 31.98 -70.90
CA ALA A 348 16.02 32.13 -71.67
C ALA A 348 15.90 31.54 -73.07
N SER A 349 15.21 30.43 -73.27
CA SER A 349 14.92 29.81 -74.59
C SER A 349 14.00 30.73 -75.41
N THR A 350 12.96 31.29 -74.81
CA THR A 350 12.04 32.22 -75.54
C THR A 350 12.75 33.53 -75.94
N ALA A 351 13.65 34.05 -75.15
CA ALA A 351 14.46 35.21 -75.45
C ALA A 351 15.47 34.97 -76.54
N ALA A 352 16.02 33.73 -76.63
CA ALA A 352 16.94 33.37 -77.72
C ALA A 352 16.24 33.16 -79.06
N THR A 353 14.95 32.82 -79.08
CA THR A 353 14.17 32.63 -80.30
C THR A 353 13.70 33.96 -80.86
N THR A 354 13.36 34.92 -80.03
CA THR A 354 12.93 36.29 -80.46
C THR A 354 14.09 37.15 -80.88
N GLY A 355 15.36 36.87 -80.58
CA GLY A 355 16.55 37.57 -80.99
C GLY A 355 17.10 37.16 -82.38
N LYS A 356 16.53 36.14 -83.05
CA LYS A 356 16.93 35.64 -84.33
C LYS A 356 16.03 36.11 -85.50
N GLU A 357 14.98 36.87 -85.22
CA GLU A 357 14.03 37.43 -86.22
C GLU A 357 14.17 38.93 -86.38
N LYS A 358 15.30 39.55 -86.07
CA LYS A 358 15.62 40.91 -86.42
C LYS A 358 16.86 41.04 -87.30
#